data_6680341eeb2d44892ce21e2ec7a8e4cd
#
_entry.id   6680341eeb2d44892ce21e2ec7a8e4cd
#
_cell.length_a   1.000
_cell.length_b   1.000
_cell.length_c   1.000
_cell.angle_alpha   90.00
_cell.angle_beta   90.00
_cell.angle_gamma   90.00
#
_symmetry.space_group_name_H-M   'P 1'
#
loop_
_entity.id
_entity.type
_entity.pdbx_description
1 polymer ?
#
loop_
_entity_poly.entity_id
_entity_poly.type
_entity_poly.pdbx_seq_one_letter_code
_entity_poly.pdbx_strand_id
1 'polypeptide(L)'
;EALMKALNTDFTIATPAFPDNGRTVFKGYLFVGDVLLNESGMQNHPLTPMTDANLVRVMQAQCTSKVGLIDHRAVAQGAAAVTQRIADLKAQGIRVAVVDAVSNDDLHRLGAALKDMPLVTAGSGVAIGLPANFGLKPTPQASVLPPASGLKAVVSGSCSQATNRQVAHFQSTGRPAFAIDPLALARSTRQGADVVEQALAWAAPHLASGPVLVYSTAEPEAVKAVQAQLGVEAAGALVEHTIAAIARGLVAQGVQQLVVAGGETSGACVQALGITQLQIGPQ
;
A
#
# COMPACT_ATOMS: atom_id res chain seq x y z
N GLU A 1 9.43 -17.70 2.06
CA GLU A 1 10.20 -18.96 2.06
C GLU A 1 11.27 -18.96 0.97
N ALA A 2 10.98 -18.49 -0.26
CA ALA A 2 12.00 -18.41 -1.34
C ALA A 2 13.21 -17.55 -0.94
N LEU A 3 12.98 -16.36 -0.37
CA LEU A 3 14.05 -15.49 0.14
C LEU A 3 14.79 -16.11 1.32
N MET A 4 14.09 -16.79 2.23
CA MET A 4 14.75 -17.50 3.33
C MET A 4 15.74 -18.55 2.81
N LYS A 5 15.32 -19.31 1.79
CA LYS A 5 16.17 -20.30 1.13
C LYS A 5 17.37 -19.64 0.45
N ALA A 6 17.15 -18.55 -0.30
CA ALA A 6 18.20 -17.84 -1.02
C ALA A 6 19.24 -17.23 -0.06
N LEU A 7 18.80 -16.72 1.10
CA LEU A 7 19.65 -16.12 2.13
C LEU A 7 20.20 -17.14 3.13
N ASN A 8 19.90 -18.43 2.96
CA ASN A 8 20.25 -19.51 3.87
C ASN A 8 19.90 -19.19 5.34
N THR A 9 18.69 -18.63 5.56
CA THR A 9 18.15 -18.36 6.90
C THR A 9 16.99 -19.28 7.20
N ASP A 10 16.89 -19.70 8.45
CA ASP A 10 15.87 -20.63 8.93
C ASP A 10 14.70 -19.94 9.63
N PHE A 11 14.74 -18.61 9.78
CA PHE A 11 13.72 -17.86 10.51
C PHE A 11 13.56 -16.45 9.96
N THR A 12 12.31 -15.95 9.99
CA THR A 12 11.97 -14.54 9.80
C THR A 12 10.78 -14.14 10.65
N ILE A 13 10.64 -12.86 10.91
CA ILE A 13 9.41 -12.30 11.47
C ILE A 13 8.48 -11.81 10.36
N ALA A 14 7.20 -11.61 10.72
CA ALA A 14 6.21 -10.97 9.85
C ALA A 14 5.32 -10.04 10.67
N THR A 15 5.24 -8.77 10.31
CA THR A 15 4.28 -7.84 10.92
C THR A 15 3.92 -6.69 10.00
N PRO A 16 2.62 -6.40 9.81
CA PRO A 16 2.14 -5.22 9.09
C PRO A 16 1.92 -4.02 10.02
N ALA A 17 2.29 -4.11 11.30
CA ALA A 17 2.03 -3.06 12.28
C ALA A 17 2.63 -1.71 11.84
N PHE A 18 1.81 -0.67 11.91
CA PHE A 18 2.18 0.71 11.71
C PHE A 18 1.21 1.60 12.51
N PRO A 19 1.45 1.81 13.81
CA PRO A 19 0.51 2.49 14.70
C PRO A 19 0.15 3.91 14.26
N ASP A 20 1.09 4.69 13.73
CA ASP A 20 0.83 6.04 13.21
C ASP A 20 -0.18 6.04 12.05
N ASN A 21 -0.26 4.96 11.30
CA ASN A 21 -1.26 4.75 10.25
C ASN A 21 -2.47 3.93 10.74
N GLY A 22 -2.71 3.87 12.05
CA GLY A 22 -3.83 3.16 12.65
C GLY A 22 -3.80 1.64 12.44
N ARG A 23 -2.64 1.04 12.14
CA ARG A 23 -2.50 -0.42 12.04
C ARG A 23 -1.75 -0.96 13.23
N THR A 24 -2.48 -1.63 14.12
CA THR A 24 -1.91 -2.27 15.32
C THR A 24 -2.14 -3.77 15.28
N VAL A 25 -1.18 -4.53 15.83
CA VAL A 25 -1.28 -5.98 15.95
C VAL A 25 -1.25 -6.34 17.44
N PHE A 26 -2.29 -7.02 17.90
CA PHE A 26 -2.38 -7.51 19.27
C PHE A 26 -2.90 -8.94 19.31
N LYS A 27 -2.17 -9.83 20.01
CA LYS A 27 -2.46 -11.27 20.06
C LYS A 27 -2.56 -11.93 18.68
N GLY A 28 -1.77 -11.41 17.73
CA GLY A 28 -1.78 -11.85 16.34
C GLY A 28 -2.96 -11.36 15.52
N TYR A 29 -3.83 -10.52 16.06
CA TYR A 29 -4.93 -9.91 15.34
C TYR A 29 -4.57 -8.51 14.87
N LEU A 30 -4.83 -8.23 13.59
CA LEU A 30 -4.63 -6.90 13.01
C LEU A 30 -5.90 -6.06 13.17
N PHE A 31 -5.70 -4.86 13.71
CA PHE A 31 -6.70 -3.80 13.77
C PHE A 31 -6.36 -2.72 12.74
N VAL A 32 -7.41 -2.12 12.19
CA VAL A 32 -7.36 -0.93 11.34
C VAL A 32 -8.21 0.15 12.02
N GLY A 33 -7.57 1.13 12.66
CA GLY A 33 -8.23 1.98 13.62
C GLY A 33 -8.79 1.15 14.78
N ASP A 34 -10.07 1.30 15.05
CA ASP A 34 -10.76 0.65 16.18
C ASP A 34 -11.46 -0.66 15.81
N VAL A 35 -11.31 -1.15 14.59
CA VAL A 35 -11.99 -2.37 14.11
C VAL A 35 -10.99 -3.42 13.64
N LEU A 36 -11.42 -4.69 13.65
CA LEU A 36 -10.62 -5.77 13.08
C LEU A 36 -10.48 -5.62 11.55
N LEU A 37 -9.37 -6.13 11.01
CA LEU A 37 -9.08 -6.08 9.57
C LEU A 37 -10.24 -6.52 8.69
N ASN A 38 -10.89 -7.63 9.05
CA ASN A 38 -12.03 -8.18 8.32
C ASN A 38 -13.34 -7.39 8.47
N GLU A 39 -13.34 -6.31 9.25
CA GLU A 39 -14.48 -5.38 9.47
C GLU A 39 -14.16 -3.98 8.95
N SER A 40 -12.93 -3.75 8.46
CA SER A 40 -12.41 -2.43 8.07
C SER A 40 -12.75 -2.02 6.62
N GLY A 41 -13.51 -2.83 5.89
CA GLY A 41 -13.72 -2.69 4.45
C GLY A 41 -12.71 -3.48 3.60
N MET A 42 -11.60 -3.92 4.19
CA MET A 42 -10.57 -4.74 3.49
C MET A 42 -11.07 -6.13 3.09
N GLN A 43 -12.15 -6.62 3.68
CA GLN A 43 -12.83 -7.85 3.25
C GLN A 43 -13.40 -7.74 1.84
N ASN A 44 -13.60 -6.52 1.34
CA ASN A 44 -14.08 -6.24 -0.01
C ASN A 44 -12.94 -5.84 -0.97
N HIS A 45 -11.66 -6.04 -0.59
CA HIS A 45 -10.55 -5.69 -1.47
C HIS A 45 -10.64 -6.45 -2.80
N PRO A 46 -10.54 -5.77 -3.96
CA PRO A 46 -10.83 -6.37 -5.27
C PRO A 46 -9.96 -7.57 -5.64
N LEU A 47 -8.68 -7.55 -5.24
CA LEU A 47 -7.69 -8.58 -5.60
C LEU A 47 -7.43 -9.55 -4.44
N THR A 48 -7.36 -9.03 -3.21
CA THR A 48 -6.98 -9.79 -2.01
C THR A 48 -7.94 -9.50 -0.88
N PRO A 49 -9.15 -10.07 -0.88
CA PRO A 49 -10.13 -9.86 0.20
C PRO A 49 -9.57 -10.42 1.52
N MET A 50 -9.55 -9.55 2.56
CA MET A 50 -9.02 -9.89 3.87
C MET A 50 -10.19 -10.25 4.80
N THR A 51 -10.52 -11.55 4.85
CA THR A 51 -11.67 -12.07 5.57
C THR A 51 -11.35 -12.60 6.97
N ASP A 52 -10.07 -12.65 7.35
CA ASP A 52 -9.60 -13.06 8.68
C ASP A 52 -8.58 -12.06 9.22
N ALA A 53 -8.83 -11.55 10.42
CA ALA A 53 -7.91 -10.64 11.10
C ALA A 53 -6.77 -11.35 11.83
N ASN A 54 -6.83 -12.69 12.03
CA ASN A 54 -5.77 -13.43 12.70
C ASN A 54 -4.61 -13.71 11.74
N LEU A 55 -3.55 -12.93 11.88
CA LEU A 55 -2.40 -12.98 10.97
C LEU A 55 -1.62 -14.29 11.04
N VAL A 56 -1.64 -15.00 12.19
CA VAL A 56 -0.98 -16.31 12.31
C VAL A 56 -1.68 -17.32 11.40
N ARG A 57 -3.02 -17.36 11.40
CA ARG A 57 -3.80 -18.23 10.52
C ARG A 57 -3.64 -17.86 9.05
N VAL A 58 -3.74 -16.54 8.76
CA VAL A 58 -3.59 -16.02 7.39
C VAL A 58 -2.22 -16.36 6.82
N MET A 59 -1.16 -16.17 7.61
CA MET A 59 0.20 -16.50 7.20
C MET A 59 0.39 -18.01 7.07
N GLN A 60 -0.15 -18.80 8.01
CA GLN A 60 -0.03 -20.27 7.95
C GLN A 60 -0.69 -20.86 6.71
N ALA A 61 -1.79 -20.28 6.24
CA ALA A 61 -2.45 -20.71 5.00
C ALA A 61 -1.60 -20.49 3.73
N GLN A 62 -0.58 -19.63 3.81
CA GLN A 62 0.32 -19.26 2.71
C GLN A 62 1.73 -19.84 2.85
N CYS A 63 2.03 -20.49 3.98
CA CYS A 63 3.36 -21.04 4.28
C CYS A 63 3.31 -22.56 4.48
N THR A 64 4.32 -23.25 3.99
CA THR A 64 4.55 -24.67 4.29
C THR A 64 5.22 -24.85 5.66
N SER A 65 6.01 -23.88 6.08
CA SER A 65 6.66 -23.83 7.38
C SER A 65 5.67 -23.46 8.49
N LYS A 66 5.92 -23.93 9.72
CA LYS A 66 5.10 -23.56 10.89
C LYS A 66 5.23 -22.06 11.19
N VAL A 67 4.08 -21.43 11.44
CA VAL A 67 3.97 -20.02 11.82
C VAL A 67 3.63 -19.91 13.31
N GLY A 68 4.30 -18.98 13.99
CA GLY A 68 4.08 -18.71 15.42
C GLY A 68 3.80 -17.24 15.70
N LEU A 69 3.80 -16.91 17.00
CA LEU A 69 3.52 -15.56 17.49
C LEU A 69 4.59 -15.11 18.50
N ILE A 70 5.11 -13.91 18.28
CA ILE A 70 5.80 -13.11 19.29
C ILE A 70 4.78 -12.12 19.81
N ASP A 71 4.16 -12.43 20.94
CA ASP A 71 3.06 -11.64 21.48
C ASP A 71 3.55 -10.34 22.14
N HIS A 72 2.61 -9.40 22.37
CA HIS A 72 2.89 -8.09 22.93
C HIS A 72 3.61 -8.17 24.31
N ARG A 73 3.39 -9.24 25.10
CA ARG A 73 4.09 -9.40 26.39
C ARG A 73 5.60 -9.53 26.21
N ALA A 74 6.04 -10.25 25.18
CA ALA A 74 7.46 -10.36 24.86
C ALA A 74 8.01 -9.03 24.30
N VAL A 75 7.26 -8.37 23.42
CA VAL A 75 7.67 -7.08 22.84
C VAL A 75 7.78 -5.99 23.91
N ALA A 76 6.81 -5.90 24.81
CA ALA A 76 6.79 -4.93 25.91
C ALA A 76 7.98 -5.08 26.88
N GLN A 77 8.54 -6.29 27.02
CA GLN A 77 9.73 -6.55 27.83
C GLN A 77 11.05 -6.15 27.15
N GLY A 78 10.99 -5.78 25.86
CA GLY A 78 12.14 -5.27 25.11
C GLY A 78 12.91 -6.31 24.31
N ALA A 79 13.99 -5.86 23.66
CA ALA A 79 14.72 -6.63 22.67
C ALA A 79 15.21 -8.00 23.15
N ALA A 80 15.72 -8.09 24.39
CA ALA A 80 16.22 -9.35 24.94
C ALA A 80 15.10 -10.42 25.04
N ALA A 81 13.89 -10.02 25.47
CA ALA A 81 12.76 -10.93 25.56
C ALA A 81 12.27 -11.37 24.17
N VAL A 82 12.27 -10.47 23.19
CA VAL A 82 11.97 -10.80 21.78
C VAL A 82 13.00 -11.80 21.24
N THR A 83 14.30 -11.57 21.46
CA THR A 83 15.37 -12.49 21.05
C THR A 83 15.22 -13.87 21.68
N GLN A 84 14.93 -13.93 22.98
CA GLN A 84 14.67 -15.20 23.66
C GLN A 84 13.44 -15.89 23.07
N ARG A 85 12.36 -15.16 22.83
CA ARG A 85 11.15 -15.74 22.23
C ARG A 85 11.41 -16.28 20.81
N ILE A 86 12.24 -15.61 20.00
CA ILE A 86 12.69 -16.11 18.70
C ILE A 86 13.41 -17.47 18.88
N ALA A 87 14.34 -17.56 19.83
CA ALA A 87 15.05 -18.82 20.11
C ALA A 87 14.09 -19.95 20.50
N ASP A 88 13.12 -19.67 21.37
CA ASP A 88 12.12 -20.64 21.81
C ASP A 88 11.23 -21.13 20.64
N LEU A 89 10.84 -20.22 19.76
CA LEU A 89 10.04 -20.54 18.58
C LEU A 89 10.85 -21.40 17.57
N LYS A 90 12.11 -21.06 17.35
CA LYS A 90 13.01 -21.86 16.51
C LYS A 90 13.18 -23.28 17.07
N ALA A 91 13.34 -23.43 18.37
CA ALA A 91 13.43 -24.73 19.03
C ALA A 91 12.15 -25.58 18.88
N GLN A 92 10.98 -24.94 18.71
CA GLN A 92 9.69 -25.57 18.42
C GLN A 92 9.49 -25.89 16.91
N GLY A 93 10.49 -25.63 16.06
CA GLY A 93 10.43 -25.83 14.63
C GLY A 93 9.59 -24.77 13.87
N ILE A 94 9.32 -23.62 14.52
CA ILE A 94 8.65 -22.48 13.89
C ILE A 94 9.67 -21.70 13.07
N ARG A 95 9.29 -21.33 11.86
CA ARG A 95 10.16 -20.67 10.90
C ARG A 95 9.74 -19.23 10.57
N VAL A 96 8.48 -18.91 10.79
CA VAL A 96 7.92 -17.56 10.59
C VAL A 96 7.18 -17.16 11.86
N ALA A 97 7.40 -15.98 12.39
CA ALA A 97 6.64 -15.48 13.53
C ALA A 97 5.95 -14.16 13.22
N VAL A 98 4.63 -14.12 13.36
CA VAL A 98 3.89 -12.86 13.45
C VAL A 98 4.31 -12.13 14.72
N VAL A 99 4.45 -10.81 14.65
CA VAL A 99 4.86 -9.99 15.81
C VAL A 99 3.81 -8.94 16.11
N ASP A 100 3.41 -8.87 17.37
CA ASP A 100 2.54 -7.81 17.88
C ASP A 100 3.30 -6.48 17.99
N ALA A 101 2.61 -5.40 17.68
CA ALA A 101 3.01 -4.03 18.01
C ALA A 101 1.77 -3.13 18.03
N VAL A 102 1.59 -2.37 19.09
CA VAL A 102 0.46 -1.45 19.31
C VAL A 102 0.88 0.01 19.41
N SER A 103 2.17 0.26 19.47
CA SER A 103 2.78 1.59 19.55
C SER A 103 4.07 1.67 18.75
N ASN A 104 4.53 2.88 18.43
CA ASN A 104 5.85 3.08 17.83
C ASN A 104 6.98 2.64 18.76
N ASP A 105 6.80 2.74 20.07
CA ASP A 105 7.77 2.22 21.05
C ASP A 105 7.97 0.71 20.91
N ASP A 106 6.92 -0.04 20.58
CA ASP A 106 7.04 -1.47 20.29
C ASP A 106 7.87 -1.72 19.04
N LEU A 107 7.71 -0.90 18.00
CA LEU A 107 8.53 -0.98 16.79
C LEU A 107 10.00 -0.67 17.06
N HIS A 108 10.31 0.29 17.95
CA HIS A 108 11.67 0.57 18.39
C HIS A 108 12.29 -0.60 19.17
N ARG A 109 11.53 -1.20 20.10
CA ARG A 109 11.97 -2.41 20.86
C ARG A 109 12.22 -3.57 19.92
N LEU A 110 11.31 -3.78 18.97
CA LEU A 110 11.43 -4.80 17.95
C LEU A 110 12.65 -4.56 17.07
N GLY A 111 12.86 -3.33 16.58
CA GLY A 111 13.98 -2.97 15.72
C GLY A 111 15.34 -3.38 16.30
N ALA A 112 15.55 -3.16 17.59
CA ALA A 112 16.79 -3.56 18.29
C ALA A 112 16.99 -5.09 18.29
N ALA A 113 15.91 -5.88 18.43
CA ALA A 113 15.98 -7.34 18.39
C ALA A 113 16.25 -7.89 16.99
N LEU A 114 16.00 -7.11 15.95
CA LEU A 114 16.15 -7.52 14.54
C LEU A 114 17.54 -7.18 13.96
N LYS A 115 18.45 -6.60 14.75
CA LYS A 115 19.74 -6.07 14.29
C LYS A 115 20.53 -7.06 13.41
N ASP A 116 20.60 -8.30 13.84
CA ASP A 116 21.43 -9.34 13.21
C ASP A 116 20.58 -10.34 12.38
N MET A 117 19.31 -10.03 12.15
CA MET A 117 18.42 -10.90 11.39
C MET A 117 18.67 -10.75 9.89
N PRO A 118 19.03 -11.83 9.16
CA PRO A 118 19.34 -11.74 7.73
C PRO A 118 18.14 -11.36 6.86
N LEU A 119 16.92 -11.65 7.30
CA LEU A 119 15.67 -11.35 6.61
C LEU A 119 14.63 -10.86 7.61
N VAL A 120 14.10 -9.69 7.35
CA VAL A 120 12.95 -9.12 8.05
C VAL A 120 11.82 -8.95 7.05
N THR A 121 10.69 -9.63 7.30
CA THR A 121 9.49 -9.49 6.48
C THR A 121 8.49 -8.60 7.23
N ALA A 122 8.19 -7.42 6.69
CA ALA A 122 7.33 -6.48 7.42
C ALA A 122 6.72 -5.42 6.51
N GLY A 123 5.69 -4.75 7.02
CA GLY A 123 5.28 -3.45 6.52
C GLY A 123 6.28 -2.36 6.87
N SER A 124 6.10 -1.17 6.30
CA SER A 124 7.02 -0.02 6.47
C SER A 124 7.18 0.46 7.92
N GLY A 125 6.21 0.19 8.80
CA GLY A 125 6.29 0.58 10.21
C GLY A 125 7.53 0.04 10.93
N VAL A 126 7.98 -1.18 10.64
CA VAL A 126 9.19 -1.75 11.27
C VAL A 126 10.45 -0.93 10.96
N ALA A 127 10.49 -0.24 9.82
CA ALA A 127 11.61 0.62 9.44
C ALA A 127 11.87 1.76 10.45
N ILE A 128 10.88 2.15 11.26
CA ILE A 128 11.04 3.15 12.32
C ILE A 128 12.10 2.70 13.36
N GLY A 129 12.14 1.42 13.70
CA GLY A 129 13.04 0.87 14.70
C GLY A 129 14.43 0.48 14.19
N LEU A 130 14.64 0.35 12.87
CA LEU A 130 15.88 -0.20 12.32
C LEU A 130 17.06 0.78 12.24
N PRO A 131 16.90 2.09 11.97
CA PRO A 131 18.03 3.01 11.76
C PRO A 131 18.99 3.10 12.95
N ALA A 132 18.47 2.99 14.17
CA ALA A 132 19.27 3.02 15.39
C ALA A 132 20.33 1.91 15.44
N ASN A 133 20.07 0.76 14.81
CA ASN A 133 21.02 -0.35 14.72
C ASN A 133 22.29 0.00 13.92
N PHE A 134 22.21 1.03 13.07
CA PHE A 134 23.29 1.51 12.22
C PHE A 134 23.83 2.87 12.67
N GLY A 135 23.47 3.32 13.88
CA GLY A 135 23.88 4.62 14.41
C GLY A 135 23.25 5.83 13.71
N LEU A 136 22.22 5.61 12.90
CA LEU A 136 21.52 6.66 12.17
C LEU A 136 20.54 7.39 13.12
N LYS A 137 20.45 8.70 12.93
CA LYS A 137 19.53 9.57 13.68
C LYS A 137 18.62 10.32 12.72
N PRO A 138 17.38 10.60 13.12
CA PRO A 138 16.49 11.46 12.33
C PRO A 138 17.13 12.83 12.10
N THR A 139 16.97 13.38 10.89
CA THR A 139 17.39 14.75 10.56
C THR A 139 16.24 15.49 9.89
N PRO A 140 16.03 16.79 10.17
CA PRO A 140 15.00 17.58 9.48
C PRO A 140 15.21 17.62 7.95
N GLN A 141 16.45 17.52 7.50
CA GLN A 141 16.82 17.56 6.09
C GLN A 141 16.31 16.35 5.29
N ALA A 142 16.10 15.21 5.97
CA ALA A 142 15.65 13.98 5.31
C ALA A 142 14.23 14.11 4.70
N SER A 143 13.42 15.05 5.19
CA SER A 143 12.05 15.28 4.72
C SER A 143 11.90 16.51 3.82
N VAL A 144 12.99 17.23 3.50
CA VAL A 144 12.92 18.41 2.66
C VAL A 144 12.87 18.01 1.20
N LEU A 145 11.75 18.30 0.54
CA LEU A 145 11.61 18.17 -0.91
C LEU A 145 11.80 19.52 -1.60
N PRO A 146 12.27 19.52 -2.85
CA PRO A 146 12.26 20.74 -3.68
C PRO A 146 10.84 21.29 -3.77
N PRO A 147 10.66 22.62 -3.82
CA PRO A 147 9.34 23.21 -4.02
C PRO A 147 8.78 22.77 -5.37
N ALA A 148 7.55 22.26 -5.32
CA ALA A 148 6.82 21.86 -6.52
C ALA A 148 5.96 23.02 -7.02
N SER A 149 5.99 23.31 -8.31
CA SER A 149 5.21 24.37 -8.97
C SER A 149 4.52 23.81 -10.23
N GLY A 150 3.80 24.64 -10.95
CA GLY A 150 3.19 24.29 -12.24
C GLY A 150 1.83 23.62 -12.14
N LEU A 151 1.41 23.03 -13.25
CA LEU A 151 0.09 22.41 -13.40
C LEU A 151 -0.06 21.19 -12.51
N LYS A 152 -1.29 20.99 -12.02
CA LYS A 152 -1.61 19.96 -11.03
C LYS A 152 -2.67 19.00 -11.55
N ALA A 153 -2.47 17.71 -11.30
CA ALA A 153 -3.46 16.70 -11.57
C ALA A 153 -3.50 15.63 -10.49
N VAL A 154 -4.64 15.00 -10.36
CA VAL A 154 -4.86 13.83 -9.51
C VAL A 154 -5.34 12.70 -10.41
N VAL A 155 -4.76 11.50 -10.26
CA VAL A 155 -5.27 10.28 -10.87
C VAL A 155 -5.59 9.27 -9.77
N SER A 156 -6.74 8.61 -9.86
CA SER A 156 -7.22 7.71 -8.82
C SER A 156 -7.79 6.42 -9.38
N GLY A 157 -7.19 5.28 -9.03
CA GLY A 157 -7.71 3.94 -9.32
C GLY A 157 -8.13 3.17 -8.06
N SER A 158 -7.90 3.73 -6.86
CA SER A 158 -8.22 3.08 -5.59
C SER A 158 -9.72 3.04 -5.34
N CYS A 159 -10.22 1.88 -4.91
CA CYS A 159 -11.61 1.67 -4.50
C CYS A 159 -11.79 1.64 -2.97
N SER A 160 -10.78 2.12 -2.20
CA SER A 160 -10.89 2.19 -0.74
C SER A 160 -11.95 3.19 -0.30
N GLN A 161 -12.58 2.97 0.85
CA GLN A 161 -13.55 3.91 1.42
C GLN A 161 -12.97 5.31 1.62
N ALA A 162 -11.69 5.40 2.02
CA ALA A 162 -11.01 6.67 2.18
C ALA A 162 -10.89 7.41 0.85
N THR A 163 -10.49 6.72 -0.23
CA THR A 163 -10.36 7.31 -1.56
C THR A 163 -11.72 7.70 -2.15
N ASN A 164 -12.76 6.89 -1.95
CA ASN A 164 -14.13 7.27 -2.34
C ASN A 164 -14.55 8.60 -1.69
N ARG A 165 -14.30 8.76 -0.38
CA ARG A 165 -14.57 10.05 0.31
C ARG A 165 -13.71 11.20 -0.20
N GLN A 166 -12.44 10.96 -0.54
CA GLN A 166 -11.54 11.98 -1.10
C GLN A 166 -11.99 12.44 -2.49
N VAL A 167 -12.39 11.50 -3.35
CA VAL A 167 -12.95 11.80 -4.68
C VAL A 167 -14.25 12.61 -4.55
N ALA A 168 -15.17 12.17 -3.69
CA ALA A 168 -16.42 12.89 -3.43
C ALA A 168 -16.16 14.30 -2.88
N HIS A 169 -15.19 14.45 -1.97
CA HIS A 169 -14.79 15.77 -1.48
C HIS A 169 -14.22 16.65 -2.59
N PHE A 170 -13.33 16.12 -3.43
CA PHE A 170 -12.77 16.88 -4.57
C PHE A 170 -13.90 17.40 -5.48
N GLN A 171 -14.86 16.55 -5.81
CA GLN A 171 -16.01 16.92 -6.64
C GLN A 171 -16.89 17.99 -5.98
N SER A 172 -17.12 17.89 -4.66
CA SER A 172 -17.93 18.88 -3.91
C SER A 172 -17.32 20.28 -3.91
N THR A 173 -16.02 20.42 -4.19
CA THR A 173 -15.36 21.72 -4.35
C THR A 173 -15.64 22.41 -5.69
N GLY A 174 -16.39 21.78 -6.61
CA GLY A 174 -16.68 22.28 -7.95
C GLY A 174 -15.49 22.23 -8.92
N ARG A 175 -14.39 21.54 -8.55
CA ARG A 175 -13.23 21.37 -9.44
C ARG A 175 -13.50 20.32 -10.53
N PRO A 176 -12.85 20.48 -11.70
CA PRO A 176 -13.02 19.56 -12.81
C PRO A 176 -12.65 18.12 -12.46
N ALA A 177 -13.57 17.19 -12.68
CA ALA A 177 -13.37 15.77 -12.43
C ALA A 177 -13.90 14.95 -13.62
N PHE A 178 -13.10 14.01 -14.12
CA PHE A 178 -13.42 13.09 -15.20
C PHE A 178 -13.50 11.66 -14.65
N ALA A 179 -14.67 11.05 -14.74
CA ALA A 179 -14.89 9.66 -14.40
C ALA A 179 -14.55 8.75 -15.59
N ILE A 180 -13.69 7.78 -15.38
CA ILE A 180 -13.51 6.67 -16.32
C ILE A 180 -14.61 5.67 -16.04
N ASP A 181 -15.46 5.38 -17.02
CA ASP A 181 -16.42 4.28 -16.94
C ASP A 181 -15.71 2.95 -17.25
N PRO A 182 -15.55 2.06 -16.26
CA PRO A 182 -14.86 0.80 -16.49
C PRO A 182 -15.61 -0.15 -17.44
N LEU A 183 -16.94 -0.03 -17.55
CA LEU A 183 -17.73 -0.82 -18.51
C LEU A 183 -17.56 -0.31 -19.93
N ALA A 184 -17.50 1.01 -20.13
CA ALA A 184 -17.17 1.59 -21.41
C ALA A 184 -15.73 1.23 -21.83
N LEU A 185 -14.80 1.27 -20.88
CA LEU A 185 -13.42 0.85 -21.08
C LEU A 185 -13.31 -0.63 -21.51
N ALA A 186 -14.09 -1.50 -20.87
CA ALA A 186 -14.15 -2.93 -21.21
C ALA A 186 -14.67 -3.21 -22.64
N ARG A 187 -15.49 -2.31 -23.18
CA ARG A 187 -16.02 -2.39 -24.56
C ARG A 187 -15.12 -1.75 -25.61
N SER A 188 -14.07 -1.05 -25.18
CA SER A 188 -13.14 -0.38 -26.09
C SER A 188 -12.42 -1.42 -26.97
N THR A 189 -12.57 -1.29 -28.28
CA THR A 189 -11.84 -2.09 -29.28
C THR A 189 -10.38 -1.67 -29.43
N ARG A 190 -10.00 -0.53 -28.83
CA ARG A 190 -8.65 0.07 -28.86
C ARG A 190 -7.91 -0.07 -27.53
N GLN A 191 -8.32 -1.04 -26.69
CA GLN A 191 -7.71 -1.30 -25.38
C GLN A 191 -7.64 -0.02 -24.50
N GLY A 192 -8.67 0.83 -24.55
CA GLY A 192 -8.77 2.04 -23.75
C GLY A 192 -8.08 3.28 -24.34
N ALA A 193 -7.44 3.20 -25.51
CA ALA A 193 -6.78 4.36 -26.12
C ALA A 193 -7.74 5.52 -26.42
N ASP A 194 -8.98 5.21 -26.78
CA ASP A 194 -10.06 6.18 -26.96
C ASP A 194 -10.44 6.89 -25.65
N VAL A 195 -10.47 6.17 -24.54
CA VAL A 195 -10.71 6.74 -23.20
C VAL A 195 -9.55 7.65 -22.79
N VAL A 196 -8.31 7.24 -23.07
CA VAL A 196 -7.13 8.08 -22.83
C VAL A 196 -7.20 9.38 -23.63
N GLU A 197 -7.50 9.31 -24.92
CA GLU A 197 -7.66 10.48 -25.79
C GLU A 197 -8.76 11.44 -25.28
N GLN A 198 -9.91 10.89 -24.88
CA GLN A 198 -11.01 11.68 -24.31
C GLN A 198 -10.62 12.37 -23.00
N ALA A 199 -9.99 11.64 -22.07
CA ALA A 199 -9.57 12.17 -20.78
C ALA A 199 -8.55 13.31 -20.96
N LEU A 200 -7.58 13.16 -21.86
CA LEU A 200 -6.55 14.16 -22.12
C LEU A 200 -7.11 15.39 -22.85
N ALA A 201 -8.00 15.21 -23.84
CA ALA A 201 -8.69 16.30 -24.51
C ALA A 201 -9.57 17.10 -23.54
N TRP A 202 -10.26 16.38 -22.62
CA TRP A 202 -11.05 17.03 -21.58
C TRP A 202 -10.16 17.77 -20.56
N ALA A 203 -9.02 17.21 -20.15
CA ALA A 203 -8.15 17.82 -19.14
C ALA A 203 -7.48 19.13 -19.64
N ALA A 204 -7.07 19.18 -20.91
CA ALA A 204 -6.27 20.26 -21.46
C ALA A 204 -6.81 21.68 -21.17
N PRO A 205 -8.10 22.02 -21.42
CA PRO A 205 -8.64 23.36 -21.10
C PRO A 205 -8.76 23.62 -19.60
N HIS A 206 -8.80 22.60 -18.76
CA HIS A 206 -9.03 22.74 -17.32
C HIS A 206 -7.74 22.88 -16.50
N LEU A 207 -6.61 22.37 -17.02
CA LEU A 207 -5.34 22.38 -16.30
C LEU A 207 -4.86 23.78 -15.89
N ALA A 208 -5.12 24.79 -16.70
CA ALA A 208 -4.72 26.18 -16.40
C ALA A 208 -5.52 26.81 -15.25
N SER A 209 -6.75 26.33 -15.00
CA SER A 209 -7.64 26.89 -13.98
C SER A 209 -7.50 26.23 -12.61
N GLY A 210 -6.71 25.16 -12.51
CA GLY A 210 -6.46 24.49 -11.23
C GLY A 210 -6.23 22.98 -11.37
N PRO A 211 -6.20 22.24 -10.26
CA PRO A 211 -6.03 20.80 -10.30
C PRO A 211 -7.25 20.11 -10.93
N VAL A 212 -6.99 19.14 -11.80
CA VAL A 212 -8.00 18.25 -12.37
C VAL A 212 -7.92 16.86 -11.72
N LEU A 213 -9.05 16.16 -11.64
CA LEU A 213 -9.10 14.77 -11.18
C LEU A 213 -9.56 13.87 -12.33
N VAL A 214 -8.80 12.79 -12.60
CA VAL A 214 -9.23 11.67 -13.43
C VAL A 214 -9.29 10.42 -12.56
N TYR A 215 -10.43 9.73 -12.54
CA TYR A 215 -10.63 8.63 -11.60
C TYR A 215 -11.47 7.49 -12.20
N SER A 216 -11.10 6.28 -11.80
CA SER A 216 -11.92 5.07 -11.95
C SER A 216 -12.40 4.54 -10.59
N THR A 217 -12.16 5.31 -9.53
CA THR A 217 -12.63 5.01 -8.16
C THR A 217 -14.13 4.78 -8.18
N ALA A 218 -14.55 3.62 -7.72
CA ALA A 218 -15.95 3.19 -7.75
C ALA A 218 -16.30 2.41 -6.49
N GLU A 219 -17.60 2.29 -6.23
CA GLU A 219 -18.10 1.46 -5.14
C GLU A 219 -17.86 -0.04 -5.43
N PRO A 220 -17.73 -0.89 -4.39
CA PRO A 220 -17.40 -2.30 -4.54
C PRO A 220 -18.31 -3.09 -5.49
N GLU A 221 -19.59 -2.74 -5.55
CA GLU A 221 -20.59 -3.40 -6.40
C GLU A 221 -20.31 -3.13 -7.89
N ALA A 222 -19.93 -1.91 -8.25
CA ALA A 222 -19.57 -1.54 -9.61
C ALA A 222 -18.30 -2.27 -10.06
N VAL A 223 -17.31 -2.38 -9.17
CA VAL A 223 -16.07 -3.13 -9.44
C VAL A 223 -16.38 -4.60 -9.70
N LYS A 224 -17.22 -5.24 -8.86
CA LYS A 224 -17.63 -6.63 -9.05
C LYS A 224 -18.35 -6.86 -10.39
N ALA A 225 -19.19 -5.93 -10.83
CA ALA A 225 -19.89 -6.03 -12.11
C ALA A 225 -18.92 -6.08 -13.31
N VAL A 226 -17.85 -5.27 -13.27
CA VAL A 226 -16.81 -5.28 -14.31
C VAL A 226 -15.97 -6.55 -14.25
N GLN A 227 -15.59 -6.97 -13.05
CA GLN A 227 -14.84 -8.22 -12.83
C GLN A 227 -15.61 -9.46 -13.30
N ALA A 228 -16.93 -9.47 -13.16
CA ALA A 228 -17.79 -10.55 -13.65
C ALA A 228 -17.76 -10.67 -15.20
N GLN A 229 -17.53 -9.58 -15.92
CA GLN A 229 -17.48 -9.56 -17.38
C GLN A 229 -16.08 -9.89 -17.93
N LEU A 230 -15.03 -9.37 -17.31
CA LEU A 230 -13.66 -9.45 -17.81
C LEU A 230 -12.76 -10.43 -17.05
N GLY A 231 -13.16 -10.87 -15.87
CA GLY A 231 -12.27 -11.49 -14.89
C GLY A 231 -11.53 -10.44 -14.06
N VAL A 232 -11.13 -10.84 -12.85
CA VAL A 232 -10.53 -9.94 -11.84
C VAL A 232 -9.23 -9.31 -12.33
N GLU A 233 -8.31 -10.14 -12.81
CA GLU A 233 -6.97 -9.69 -13.26
C GLU A 233 -7.05 -8.80 -14.50
N ALA A 234 -7.83 -9.20 -15.51
CA ALA A 234 -7.95 -8.44 -16.76
C ALA A 234 -8.62 -7.09 -16.54
N ALA A 235 -9.65 -7.02 -15.69
CA ALA A 235 -10.32 -5.77 -15.34
C ALA A 235 -9.36 -4.80 -14.63
N GLY A 236 -8.60 -5.29 -13.65
CA GLY A 236 -7.59 -4.51 -12.94
C GLY A 236 -6.52 -3.98 -13.89
N ALA A 237 -5.88 -4.85 -14.65
CA ALA A 237 -4.80 -4.49 -15.57
C ALA A 237 -5.24 -3.46 -16.62
N LEU A 238 -6.45 -3.58 -17.15
CA LEU A 238 -6.98 -2.65 -18.14
C LEU A 238 -7.16 -1.23 -17.56
N VAL A 239 -7.73 -1.13 -16.36
CA VAL A 239 -7.92 0.16 -15.66
C VAL A 239 -6.57 0.78 -15.31
N GLU A 240 -5.64 0.01 -14.75
CA GLU A 240 -4.30 0.49 -14.37
C GLU A 240 -3.52 0.98 -15.59
N HIS A 241 -3.53 0.21 -16.68
CA HIS A 241 -2.87 0.61 -17.93
C HIS A 241 -3.45 1.91 -18.49
N THR A 242 -4.76 2.06 -18.46
CA THR A 242 -5.44 3.27 -18.95
C THR A 242 -5.10 4.49 -18.10
N ILE A 243 -5.17 4.37 -16.76
CA ILE A 243 -4.81 5.47 -15.84
C ILE A 243 -3.34 5.85 -15.99
N ALA A 244 -2.45 4.88 -16.10
CA ALA A 244 -1.03 5.12 -16.30
C ALA A 244 -0.74 5.84 -17.63
N ALA A 245 -1.44 5.48 -18.72
CA ALA A 245 -1.35 6.18 -20.00
C ALA A 245 -1.88 7.62 -19.90
N ILE A 246 -2.98 7.84 -19.17
CA ILE A 246 -3.50 9.19 -18.88
C ILE A 246 -2.48 9.99 -18.06
N ALA A 247 -1.90 9.42 -17.01
CA ALA A 247 -0.88 10.08 -16.18
C ALA A 247 0.31 10.56 -17.04
N ARG A 248 0.80 9.69 -17.95
CA ARG A 248 1.87 10.04 -18.89
C ARG A 248 1.45 11.17 -19.82
N GLY A 249 0.22 11.14 -20.35
CA GLY A 249 -0.30 12.18 -21.21
C GLY A 249 -0.46 13.53 -20.49
N LEU A 250 -0.93 13.53 -19.23
CA LEU A 250 -1.01 14.73 -18.39
C LEU A 250 0.36 15.37 -18.14
N VAL A 251 1.38 14.54 -17.84
CA VAL A 251 2.76 15.03 -17.71
C VAL A 251 3.26 15.61 -19.03
N ALA A 252 2.97 14.98 -20.16
CA ALA A 252 3.30 15.52 -21.50
C ALA A 252 2.59 16.85 -21.79
N GLN A 253 1.40 17.09 -21.21
CA GLN A 253 0.68 18.37 -21.26
C GLN A 253 1.20 19.42 -20.28
N GLY A 254 2.27 19.13 -19.52
CA GLY A 254 2.92 20.08 -18.62
C GLY A 254 2.52 19.96 -17.15
N VAL A 255 1.83 18.90 -16.75
CA VAL A 255 1.60 18.62 -15.30
C VAL A 255 2.93 18.33 -14.63
N GLN A 256 3.23 19.09 -13.58
CA GLN A 256 4.43 18.98 -12.77
C GLN A 256 4.17 18.49 -11.35
N GLN A 257 2.90 18.52 -10.92
CA GLN A 257 2.47 17.96 -9.64
C GLN A 257 1.37 16.93 -9.90
N LEU A 258 1.73 15.67 -9.78
CA LEU A 258 0.81 14.55 -9.99
C LEU A 258 0.60 13.81 -8.67
N VAL A 259 -0.65 13.78 -8.20
CA VAL A 259 -1.08 12.94 -7.09
C VAL A 259 -1.64 11.64 -7.65
N VAL A 260 -1.19 10.51 -7.14
CA VAL A 260 -1.68 9.19 -7.54
C VAL A 260 -2.28 8.48 -6.34
N ALA A 261 -3.54 8.07 -6.45
CA ALA A 261 -4.25 7.35 -5.40
C ALA A 261 -4.51 5.88 -5.80
N GLY A 262 -3.87 4.98 -5.08
CA GLY A 262 -3.91 3.52 -5.28
C GLY A 262 -2.52 2.92 -5.37
N GLY A 263 -2.30 1.77 -4.74
CA GLY A 263 -1.01 1.08 -4.72
C GLY A 263 -0.61 0.59 -6.12
N GLU A 264 -1.46 -0.21 -6.74
CA GLU A 264 -1.31 -0.73 -8.09
C GLU A 264 -1.22 0.41 -9.11
N THR A 265 -2.12 1.39 -8.99
CA THR A 265 -2.12 2.60 -9.82
C THR A 265 -0.80 3.38 -9.72
N SER A 266 -0.23 3.50 -8.51
CA SER A 266 1.06 4.15 -8.29
C SER A 266 2.19 3.41 -8.99
N GLY A 267 2.23 2.09 -8.86
CA GLY A 267 3.18 1.24 -9.56
C GLY A 267 3.11 1.38 -11.07
N ALA A 268 1.90 1.33 -11.64
CA ALA A 268 1.67 1.48 -13.07
C ALA A 268 2.10 2.88 -13.58
N CYS A 269 1.78 3.94 -12.83
CA CYS A 269 2.19 5.31 -13.18
C CYS A 269 3.72 5.49 -13.14
N VAL A 270 4.40 4.98 -12.10
CA VAL A 270 5.86 5.03 -11.99
C VAL A 270 6.52 4.35 -13.20
N GLN A 271 6.03 3.16 -13.58
CA GLN A 271 6.53 2.44 -14.76
C GLN A 271 6.27 3.21 -16.06
N ALA A 272 5.05 3.70 -16.27
CA ALA A 272 4.67 4.42 -17.49
C ALA A 272 5.43 5.75 -17.68
N LEU A 273 5.80 6.40 -16.58
CA LEU A 273 6.60 7.63 -16.56
C LEU A 273 8.11 7.37 -16.61
N GLY A 274 8.56 6.10 -16.55
CA GLY A 274 9.97 5.75 -16.56
C GLY A 274 10.73 6.23 -15.31
N ILE A 275 10.05 6.36 -14.17
CA ILE A 275 10.66 6.83 -12.93
C ILE A 275 11.51 5.71 -12.33
N THR A 276 12.80 5.94 -12.19
CA THR A 276 13.77 4.99 -11.62
C THR A 276 14.25 5.36 -10.22
N GLN A 277 14.01 6.60 -9.79
CA GLN A 277 14.43 7.12 -8.49
C GLN A 277 13.34 8.01 -7.90
N LEU A 278 13.13 7.91 -6.60
CA LEU A 278 12.22 8.73 -5.83
C LEU A 278 12.96 9.33 -4.64
N GLN A 279 12.75 10.62 -4.39
CA GLN A 279 13.15 11.24 -3.13
C GLN A 279 12.01 11.11 -2.12
N ILE A 280 12.32 10.60 -0.93
CA ILE A 280 11.34 10.46 0.15
C ILE A 280 11.08 11.82 0.76
N GLY A 281 9.81 12.18 0.87
CA GLY A 281 9.34 13.40 1.53
C GLY A 281 8.82 13.15 2.94
N PRO A 282 8.24 14.16 3.57
CA PRO A 282 7.56 14.00 4.86
C PRO A 282 6.36 13.06 4.71
N GLN A 283 6.05 12.40 5.80
CA GLN A 283 4.87 11.54 5.92
C GLN A 283 3.61 12.41 6.05
#